data_b794da4ffae07d450f390bd37bce83d0
#
_entry.id   b794da4ffae07d450f390bd37bce83d0
#
_cell.length_a   1.000
_cell.length_b   1.000
_cell.length_c   1.000
_cell.angle_alpha   90.00
_cell.angle_beta   90.00
_cell.angle_gamma   90.00
#
_symmetry.space_group_name_H-M   'P 1'
#
loop_
_entity.id
_entity.type
_entity.pdbx_description
1 polymer ?
#
loop_
_entity_poly.entity_id
_entity_poly.type
_entity_poly.pdbx_seq_one_letter_code
_entity_poly.pdbx_strand_id
1 'polypeptide(L)'
;MTTIAGGLAGLPAFVGFGNSAQGLTLLGSSIDISNASGTLSNFAFQVPRAGIITSFSAFFSTTAVLSLIGSTVTVNAQIYQSVTPNNVFTPIAGTLISLSPSLTGVISVGTLLNGALTGLNIPITAQTRLMLVFSASASGLSLINTVVGYASAGLSIN
;
A
#
# COMPACT_ATOMS: atom_id res chain seq x y z
N MET A 1 5.65 7.59 2.19
CA MET A 1 5.20 6.75 3.33
C MET A 1 6.09 7.00 4.53
N THR A 2 5.57 6.91 5.73
CA THR A 2 6.33 7.08 6.97
C THR A 2 6.11 5.90 7.90
N THR A 3 7.01 5.74 8.87
CA THR A 3 6.79 4.90 10.05
C THR A 3 6.70 5.78 11.29
N ILE A 4 6.03 5.30 12.33
CA ILE A 4 5.85 6.00 13.60
C ILE A 4 6.55 5.24 14.74
N ALA A 5 6.48 5.79 15.95
CA ALA A 5 7.04 5.17 17.14
C ALA A 5 6.57 3.70 17.29
N GLY A 6 7.49 2.80 17.65
CA GLY A 6 7.25 1.35 17.67
C GLY A 6 7.42 0.67 16.31
N GLY A 7 7.90 1.38 15.26
CA GLY A 7 8.12 0.82 13.92
C GLY A 7 6.86 0.55 13.12
N LEU A 8 5.72 0.98 13.61
CA LEU A 8 4.43 0.79 12.95
C LEU A 8 4.27 1.68 11.72
N ALA A 9 3.37 1.29 10.81
CA ALA A 9 3.04 2.10 9.66
C ALA A 9 2.45 3.46 10.10
N GLY A 10 3.01 4.55 9.58
CA GLY A 10 2.53 5.91 9.76
C GLY A 10 1.63 6.33 8.58
N LEU A 11 2.12 7.27 7.75
CA LEU A 11 1.36 7.73 6.58
C LEU A 11 1.52 6.74 5.41
N PRO A 12 0.46 6.07 4.98
CA PRO A 12 0.46 5.25 3.77
C PRO A 12 0.48 6.11 2.50
N ALA A 13 0.58 5.47 1.35
CA ALA A 13 0.35 6.09 0.05
C ALA A 13 -0.74 5.33 -0.69
N PHE A 14 -1.61 6.06 -1.37
CA PHE A 14 -2.65 5.51 -2.23
C PHE A 14 -2.20 5.64 -3.68
N VAL A 15 -2.39 4.59 -4.45
CA VAL A 15 -2.01 4.53 -5.87
C VAL A 15 -3.25 4.17 -6.67
N GLY A 16 -3.68 5.09 -7.50
CA GLY A 16 -4.79 4.91 -8.42
C GLY A 16 -4.31 4.71 -9.86
N PHE A 17 -5.22 4.65 -10.79
CA PHE A 17 -4.90 4.61 -12.21
C PHE A 17 -4.38 5.99 -12.66
N GLY A 18 -3.05 6.12 -12.80
CA GLY A 18 -2.39 7.34 -13.25
C GLY A 18 -2.34 8.47 -12.22
N ASN A 19 -2.67 8.20 -10.96
CA ASN A 19 -2.62 9.18 -9.87
C ASN A 19 -2.23 8.54 -8.54
N SER A 20 -1.66 9.33 -7.64
CA SER A 20 -1.29 8.87 -6.29
C SER A 20 -1.38 10.01 -5.28
N ALA A 21 -1.62 9.68 -4.02
CA ALA A 21 -1.58 10.63 -2.92
C ALA A 21 -0.94 10.03 -1.67
N GLN A 22 -0.38 10.88 -0.82
CA GLN A 22 -0.07 10.49 0.55
C GLN A 22 -1.38 10.46 1.34
N GLY A 23 -1.63 9.31 1.97
CA GLY A 23 -2.85 9.11 2.73
C GLY A 23 -2.80 9.69 4.13
N LEU A 24 -3.94 9.66 4.78
CA LEU A 24 -4.10 9.92 6.19
C LEU A 24 -3.43 8.82 7.02
N THR A 25 -3.19 9.08 8.29
CA THR A 25 -2.67 8.10 9.24
C THR A 25 -3.60 6.88 9.28
N LEU A 26 -3.03 5.68 9.17
CA LEU A 26 -3.75 4.43 9.41
C LEU A 26 -4.01 4.31 10.92
N LEU A 27 -5.12 4.84 11.38
CA LEU A 27 -5.62 4.65 12.73
C LEU A 27 -6.65 3.51 12.70
N GLY A 28 -6.18 2.30 12.97
CA GLY A 28 -7.01 1.11 12.97
C GLY A 28 -6.94 0.28 11.69
N SER A 29 -7.91 -0.60 11.49
CA SER A 29 -7.97 -1.56 10.38
C SER A 29 -8.70 -1.06 9.14
N SER A 30 -9.28 0.14 9.16
CA SER A 30 -10.05 0.71 8.05
C SER A 30 -9.54 2.09 7.66
N ILE A 31 -9.75 2.43 6.39
CA ILE A 31 -9.42 3.74 5.82
C ILE A 31 -10.71 4.42 5.43
N ASP A 32 -10.99 5.58 5.98
CA ASP A 32 -12.10 6.45 5.54
C ASP A 32 -11.52 7.56 4.65
N ILE A 33 -11.92 7.58 3.40
CA ILE A 33 -11.52 8.60 2.42
C ILE A 33 -12.49 9.78 2.37
N SER A 34 -13.48 9.83 3.23
CA SER A 34 -14.35 11.00 3.39
C SER A 34 -13.51 12.18 3.85
N ASN A 35 -13.49 13.25 3.05
CA ASN A 35 -12.72 14.45 3.38
C ASN A 35 -13.51 15.68 2.98
N ALA A 36 -13.83 16.50 3.96
CA ALA A 36 -14.58 17.75 3.77
C ALA A 36 -13.86 18.78 2.88
N SER A 37 -12.54 18.72 2.77
CA SER A 37 -11.76 19.62 1.90
C SER A 37 -11.66 19.14 0.44
N GLY A 38 -12.17 17.94 0.11
CA GLY A 38 -12.12 17.39 -1.24
C GLY A 38 -10.72 17.11 -1.79
N THR A 39 -9.69 17.15 -0.93
CA THR A 39 -8.28 16.94 -1.33
C THR A 39 -7.91 15.48 -1.48
N LEU A 40 -8.67 14.56 -0.91
CA LEU A 40 -8.52 13.13 -1.13
C LEU A 40 -9.43 12.75 -2.30
N SER A 41 -8.84 12.71 -3.49
CA SER A 41 -9.51 12.15 -4.66
C SER A 41 -9.80 10.68 -4.41
N ASN A 42 -10.87 10.18 -5.02
CA ASN A 42 -11.22 8.78 -4.95
C ASN A 42 -10.25 7.95 -5.81
N PHE A 43 -9.28 7.30 -5.19
CA PHE A 43 -8.29 6.44 -5.85
C PHE A 43 -8.78 5.01 -6.04
N ALA A 44 -9.98 4.69 -5.59
CA ALA A 44 -10.56 3.38 -5.78
C ALA A 44 -11.12 3.23 -7.19
N PHE A 45 -10.94 2.06 -7.78
CA PHE A 45 -11.67 1.67 -8.98
C PHE A 45 -12.83 0.73 -8.61
N GLN A 46 -13.89 0.76 -9.41
CA GLN A 46 -15.07 -0.08 -9.21
C GLN A 46 -14.99 -1.31 -10.11
N VAL A 47 -15.18 -2.49 -9.52
CA VAL A 47 -15.19 -3.76 -10.24
C VAL A 47 -16.50 -3.89 -11.04
N PRO A 48 -16.44 -4.01 -12.37
CA PRO A 48 -17.65 -3.98 -13.19
C PRO A 48 -18.47 -5.29 -13.12
N ARG A 49 -17.85 -6.41 -12.76
CA ARG A 49 -18.49 -7.73 -12.67
C ARG A 49 -17.94 -8.51 -11.48
N ALA A 50 -18.70 -9.48 -10.98
CA ALA A 50 -18.17 -10.43 -10.00
C ALA A 50 -17.02 -11.25 -10.61
N GLY A 51 -16.07 -11.64 -9.77
CA GLY A 51 -14.89 -12.40 -10.19
C GLY A 51 -14.09 -12.91 -8.99
N ILE A 52 -12.92 -13.44 -9.29
CA ILE A 52 -11.99 -13.98 -8.30
C ILE A 52 -10.65 -13.29 -8.50
N ILE A 53 -10.11 -12.69 -7.45
CA ILE A 53 -8.72 -12.22 -7.44
C ILE A 53 -7.82 -13.45 -7.40
N THR A 54 -6.98 -13.61 -8.43
CA THR A 54 -6.09 -14.77 -8.59
C THR A 54 -4.63 -14.47 -8.38
N SER A 55 -4.22 -13.22 -8.61
CA SER A 55 -2.85 -12.78 -8.33
C SER A 55 -2.78 -11.28 -8.08
N PHE A 56 -1.75 -10.89 -7.35
CA PHE A 56 -1.44 -9.49 -7.06
C PHE A 56 0.08 -9.32 -7.05
N SER A 57 0.58 -8.32 -7.75
CA SER A 57 2.01 -7.96 -7.77
C SER A 57 2.20 -6.49 -7.46
N ALA A 58 3.30 -6.15 -6.81
CA ALA A 58 3.62 -4.77 -6.46
C ALA A 58 5.12 -4.49 -6.63
N PHE A 59 5.43 -3.24 -6.95
CA PHE A 59 6.76 -2.73 -7.23
C PHE A 59 6.93 -1.36 -6.56
N PHE A 60 8.14 -1.11 -6.06
CA PHE A 60 8.53 0.18 -5.51
C PHE A 60 9.97 0.51 -5.88
N SER A 61 10.25 1.79 -6.20
CA SER A 61 11.58 2.30 -6.48
C SER A 61 11.84 3.56 -5.67
N THR A 62 12.94 3.61 -4.93
CA THR A 62 13.29 4.77 -4.11
C THR A 62 13.69 5.98 -4.96
N THR A 63 13.30 7.18 -4.55
CA THR A 63 13.68 8.44 -5.24
C THR A 63 14.57 9.34 -4.37
N ALA A 64 14.89 8.92 -3.16
CA ALA A 64 15.77 9.64 -2.25
C ALA A 64 16.80 8.70 -1.63
N VAL A 65 17.96 9.23 -1.28
CA VAL A 65 18.95 8.53 -0.46
C VAL A 65 18.42 8.45 0.96
N LEU A 66 18.51 7.27 1.57
CA LEU A 66 18.12 7.03 2.95
C LEU A 66 19.28 6.41 3.72
N SER A 67 19.49 6.84 4.95
CA SER A 67 20.45 6.24 5.86
C SER A 67 19.71 5.50 6.97
N LEU A 68 19.71 4.17 6.89
CA LEU A 68 18.98 3.26 7.78
C LEU A 68 19.96 2.43 8.62
N ILE A 69 21.04 3.07 9.12
CA ILE A 69 22.07 2.38 9.90
C ILE A 69 21.46 1.79 11.18
N GLY A 70 21.58 0.48 11.35
CA GLY A 70 21.01 -0.24 12.49
C GLY A 70 19.48 -0.38 12.45
N SER A 71 18.86 -0.05 11.34
CA SER A 71 17.42 -0.16 11.13
C SER A 71 17.10 -0.85 9.83
N THR A 72 15.93 -1.47 9.78
CA THR A 72 15.38 -2.11 8.58
C THR A 72 13.97 -1.58 8.34
N VAL A 73 13.71 -1.11 7.13
CA VAL A 73 12.37 -0.69 6.70
C VAL A 73 11.84 -1.67 5.66
N THR A 74 10.63 -2.17 5.89
CA THR A 74 9.91 -3.02 4.95
C THR A 74 8.78 -2.22 4.33
N VAL A 75 8.76 -2.16 3.00
CA VAL A 75 7.65 -1.57 2.24
C VAL A 75 6.62 -2.67 1.99
N ASN A 76 5.37 -2.38 2.29
CA ASN A 76 4.26 -3.30 2.10
C ASN A 76 3.26 -2.72 1.10
N ALA A 77 2.59 -3.61 0.36
CA ALA A 77 1.46 -3.28 -0.50
C ALA A 77 0.28 -4.17 -0.14
N GLN A 78 -0.94 -3.62 -0.13
CA GLN A 78 -2.16 -4.36 0.19
C GLN A 78 -3.36 -3.80 -0.57
N ILE A 79 -4.28 -4.69 -0.94
CA ILE A 79 -5.57 -4.30 -1.52
C ILE A 79 -6.57 -4.09 -0.40
N TYR A 80 -7.26 -2.96 -0.46
CA TYR A 80 -8.39 -2.60 0.39
C TYR A 80 -9.68 -2.59 -0.43
N GLN A 81 -10.79 -2.91 0.19
CA GLN A 81 -12.11 -2.95 -0.47
C GLN A 81 -13.18 -2.19 0.31
N SER A 82 -14.13 -1.67 -0.44
CA SER A 82 -15.44 -1.22 0.06
C SER A 82 -16.52 -1.96 -0.71
N VAL A 83 -17.25 -2.84 -0.04
CA VAL A 83 -18.31 -3.67 -0.64
C VAL A 83 -19.67 -2.97 -0.61
N THR A 84 -19.82 -1.95 0.21
CA THR A 84 -20.99 -1.07 0.27
C THR A 84 -20.64 0.27 -0.37
N PRO A 85 -21.60 1.00 -0.96
CA PRO A 85 -21.33 2.30 -1.58
C PRO A 85 -21.07 3.38 -0.51
N ASN A 86 -19.93 3.28 0.17
CA ASN A 86 -19.43 4.24 1.15
C ASN A 86 -17.95 4.53 0.93
N ASN A 87 -17.36 5.41 1.72
CA ASN A 87 -15.96 5.81 1.61
C ASN A 87 -15.04 5.08 2.60
N VAL A 88 -15.52 4.04 3.26
CA VAL A 88 -14.73 3.25 4.22
C VAL A 88 -14.20 1.99 3.54
N PHE A 89 -12.89 1.81 3.60
CA PHE A 89 -12.19 0.68 2.99
C PHE A 89 -11.56 -0.18 4.08
N THR A 90 -11.70 -1.48 3.93
CA THR A 90 -11.08 -2.50 4.80
C THR A 90 -10.08 -3.34 4.02
N PRO A 91 -8.99 -3.81 4.65
CA PRO A 91 -8.01 -4.64 3.96
C PRO A 91 -8.63 -5.98 3.57
N ILE A 92 -8.31 -6.46 2.37
CA ILE A 92 -8.63 -7.82 1.94
C ILE A 92 -7.59 -8.76 2.57
N ALA A 93 -8.05 -9.71 3.38
CA ALA A 93 -7.18 -10.73 3.96
C ALA A 93 -6.46 -11.54 2.85
N GLY A 94 -5.19 -11.84 3.07
CA GLY A 94 -4.37 -12.60 2.11
C GLY A 94 -3.79 -11.79 0.96
N THR A 95 -4.00 -10.46 0.91
CA THR A 95 -3.42 -9.59 -0.13
C THR A 95 -2.24 -8.74 0.33
N LEU A 96 -1.74 -8.96 1.55
CA LEU A 96 -0.57 -8.23 2.04
C LEU A 96 0.71 -8.80 1.39
N ILE A 97 1.45 -7.94 0.68
CA ILE A 97 2.79 -8.24 0.15
C ILE A 97 3.81 -7.41 0.93
N SER A 98 4.81 -8.06 1.50
CA SER A 98 6.03 -7.40 1.94
C SER A 98 7.02 -7.42 0.78
N LEU A 99 7.39 -6.23 0.28
CA LEU A 99 8.28 -6.12 -0.88
C LEU A 99 9.71 -6.46 -0.47
N SER A 100 10.42 -7.11 -1.38
CA SER A 100 11.81 -7.55 -1.21
C SER A 100 12.73 -6.87 -2.24
N PRO A 101 13.98 -6.57 -1.85
CA PRO A 101 14.56 -6.66 -0.49
C PRO A 101 14.00 -5.60 0.47
N SER A 102 14.09 -5.85 1.79
CA SER A 102 13.87 -4.78 2.77
C SER A 102 15.00 -3.75 2.70
N LEU A 103 14.68 -2.51 3.01
CA LEU A 103 15.64 -1.40 3.00
C LEU A 103 16.47 -1.39 4.30
N THR A 104 17.79 -1.46 4.19
CA THR A 104 18.71 -1.42 5.35
C THR A 104 20.05 -0.78 4.94
N GLY A 105 20.75 -0.15 5.89
CA GLY A 105 22.01 0.52 5.63
C GLY A 105 21.84 1.81 4.84
N VAL A 106 22.73 2.09 3.89
CA VAL A 106 22.65 3.25 3.00
C VAL A 106 21.94 2.86 1.72
N ILE A 107 20.79 3.44 1.50
CA ILE A 107 19.93 3.17 0.34
C ILE A 107 20.18 4.25 -0.71
N SER A 108 20.45 3.83 -1.93
CA SER A 108 20.62 4.71 -3.10
C SER A 108 19.29 5.05 -3.76
N VAL A 109 19.26 6.15 -4.50
CA VAL A 109 18.17 6.44 -5.45
C VAL A 109 18.07 5.31 -6.46
N GLY A 110 16.86 4.89 -6.80
CA GLY A 110 16.61 3.81 -7.75
C GLY A 110 16.73 2.41 -7.16
N THR A 111 16.82 2.24 -5.84
CA THR A 111 16.74 0.92 -5.22
C THR A 111 15.36 0.32 -5.46
N LEU A 112 15.33 -0.89 -6.03
CA LEU A 112 14.11 -1.57 -6.47
C LEU A 112 13.66 -2.61 -5.45
N LEU A 113 12.35 -2.60 -5.16
CA LEU A 113 11.68 -3.59 -4.33
C LEU A 113 10.48 -4.14 -5.09
N ASN A 114 10.23 -5.42 -4.99
CA ASN A 114 9.09 -6.04 -5.64
C ASN A 114 8.55 -7.22 -4.83
N GLY A 115 7.34 -7.65 -5.17
CA GLY A 115 6.73 -8.84 -4.60
C GLY A 115 5.50 -9.24 -5.39
N ALA A 116 5.13 -10.51 -5.30
CA ALA A 116 3.94 -11.04 -5.95
C ALA A 116 3.29 -12.13 -5.10
N LEU A 117 1.97 -12.18 -5.15
CA LEU A 117 1.13 -13.26 -4.64
C LEU A 117 0.42 -13.91 -5.83
N THR A 118 0.50 -15.22 -5.92
CA THR A 118 -0.15 -16.03 -6.97
C THR A 118 -1.00 -17.12 -6.32
N GLY A 119 -1.91 -17.70 -7.09
CA GLY A 119 -2.80 -18.75 -6.57
C GLY A 119 -3.81 -18.26 -5.54
N LEU A 120 -4.12 -16.98 -5.55
CA LEU A 120 -5.18 -16.42 -4.71
C LEU A 120 -6.54 -16.94 -5.20
N ASN A 121 -7.47 -17.08 -4.27
CA ASN A 121 -8.87 -17.47 -4.55
C ASN A 121 -9.79 -16.58 -3.72
N ILE A 122 -9.78 -15.28 -4.01
CA ILE A 122 -10.53 -14.29 -3.23
C ILE A 122 -11.72 -13.80 -4.06
N PRO A 123 -12.95 -14.19 -3.71
CA PRO A 123 -14.14 -13.76 -4.45
C PRO A 123 -14.40 -12.28 -4.21
N ILE A 124 -14.76 -11.57 -5.28
CA ILE A 124 -15.23 -10.19 -5.24
C ILE A 124 -16.57 -10.07 -5.97
N THR A 125 -17.44 -9.23 -5.45
CA THR A 125 -18.74 -8.96 -6.07
C THR A 125 -18.67 -7.80 -7.06
N ALA A 126 -19.58 -7.75 -8.00
CA ALA A 126 -19.73 -6.58 -8.86
C ALA A 126 -19.96 -5.32 -8.03
N GLN A 127 -19.46 -4.18 -8.52
CA GLN A 127 -19.52 -2.86 -7.91
C GLN A 127 -18.68 -2.70 -6.62
N THR A 128 -17.99 -3.74 -6.15
CA THR A 128 -16.96 -3.59 -5.12
C THR A 128 -15.92 -2.56 -5.56
N ARG A 129 -15.58 -1.64 -4.68
CA ARG A 129 -14.51 -0.67 -4.92
C ARG A 129 -13.22 -1.19 -4.32
N LEU A 130 -12.14 -1.20 -5.11
CA LEU A 130 -10.81 -1.64 -4.70
C LEU A 130 -9.85 -0.47 -4.68
N MET A 131 -9.01 -0.42 -3.67
CA MET A 131 -7.98 0.61 -3.49
C MET A 131 -6.64 -0.04 -3.17
N LEU A 132 -5.58 0.44 -3.81
CA LEU A 132 -4.22 -0.01 -3.55
C LEU A 132 -3.56 0.89 -2.50
N VAL A 133 -3.02 0.28 -1.47
CA VAL A 133 -2.38 0.98 -0.35
C VAL A 133 -0.95 0.48 -0.19
N PHE A 134 0.01 1.41 -0.23
CA PHE A 134 1.40 1.16 0.15
C PHE A 134 1.64 1.71 1.55
N SER A 135 2.36 0.95 2.37
CA SER A 135 2.74 1.33 3.73
C SER A 135 4.17 0.91 4.02
N ALA A 136 4.74 1.43 5.09
CA ALA A 136 6.07 1.05 5.54
C ALA A 136 6.03 0.68 7.02
N SER A 137 6.79 -0.33 7.40
CA SER A 137 7.06 -0.70 8.78
C SER A 137 8.57 -0.70 9.04
N ALA A 138 8.99 -0.46 10.26
CA ALA A 138 10.41 -0.40 10.62
C ALA A 138 10.71 -1.23 11.86
N SER A 139 11.94 -1.76 11.90
CA SER A 139 12.53 -2.43 13.04
C SER A 139 13.96 -1.95 13.25
N GLY A 140 14.50 -2.11 14.47
CA GLY A 140 15.87 -1.69 14.80
C GLY A 140 15.95 -0.41 15.62
N LEU A 141 17.03 0.36 15.47
CA LEU A 141 17.34 1.51 16.32
C LEU A 141 16.49 2.74 16.00
N SER A 142 16.24 3.03 14.72
CA SER A 142 15.41 4.15 14.29
C SER A 142 14.08 3.65 13.78
N LEU A 143 13.01 3.93 14.51
CA LEU A 143 11.65 3.46 14.21
C LEU A 143 10.80 4.52 13.50
N ILE A 144 11.30 5.76 13.39
CA ILE A 144 10.63 6.86 12.67
C ILE A 144 11.42 7.12 11.39
N ASN A 145 10.85 6.75 10.26
CA ASN A 145 11.47 6.86 8.95
C ASN A 145 10.49 7.41 7.92
N THR A 146 11.04 8.07 6.91
CA THR A 146 10.28 8.53 5.73
C THR A 146 10.84 7.83 4.50
N VAL A 147 9.99 7.12 3.78
CA VAL A 147 10.33 6.46 2.52
C VAL A 147 9.61 7.15 1.37
N VAL A 148 10.39 7.57 0.38
CA VAL A 148 9.89 8.28 -0.82
C VAL A 148 10.26 7.48 -2.05
N GLY A 149 9.32 7.35 -2.99
CA GLY A 149 9.56 6.58 -4.21
C GLY A 149 8.37 6.54 -5.13
N TYR A 150 8.57 5.83 -6.24
CA TYR A 150 7.53 5.47 -7.19
C TYR A 150 6.99 4.08 -6.86
N ALA A 151 5.69 3.92 -6.92
CA ALA A 151 5.00 2.67 -6.66
C ALA A 151 4.10 2.30 -7.85
N SER A 152 4.02 1.01 -8.13
CA SER A 152 3.06 0.45 -9.09
C SER A 152 2.63 -0.94 -8.65
N ALA A 153 1.47 -1.38 -9.13
CA ALA A 153 0.99 -2.73 -8.88
C ALA A 153 0.05 -3.21 -9.98
N GLY A 154 -0.13 -4.52 -10.03
CA GLY A 154 -1.05 -5.20 -10.94
C GLY A 154 -1.90 -6.24 -10.21
N LEU A 155 -3.14 -6.37 -10.63
CA LEU A 155 -4.14 -7.28 -10.06
C LEU A 155 -4.82 -8.07 -11.17
N SER A 156 -4.88 -9.41 -11.02
CA SER A 156 -5.65 -10.27 -11.91
C SER A 156 -6.98 -10.66 -11.30
N ILE A 157 -8.05 -10.46 -12.05
CA ILE A 157 -9.43 -10.81 -11.69
C ILE A 157 -10.01 -11.66 -12.83
N ASN A 158 -10.37 -12.90 -12.53
CA ASN A 158 -10.98 -13.86 -13.46
C ASN A 158 -12.48 -13.97 -13.24
#